data_2dd453069c79bf4e201868598cd2f0d0
#
_entry.id   2dd453069c79bf4e201868598cd2f0d0
#
_cell.length_a   1.000
_cell.length_b   1.000
_cell.length_c   1.000
_cell.angle_alpha   90.00
_cell.angle_beta   90.00
_cell.angle_gamma   90.00
#
_symmetry.space_group_name_H-M   'P 1'
#
loop_
_entity.id
_entity.type
_entity.pdbx_description
1 polymer ?
#
loop_
_entity_poly.entity_id
_entity_poly.type
_entity_poly.pdbx_seq_one_letter_code
_entity_poly.pdbx_strand_id
1 'polypeptide(L)' 'MKLEINNAGALRLARGQTLKMLDAAGSTICAREGTVWITEENSRKDVVLSPGACYRVGKSGLTLVQAFADASVSLA' A
#
# COMPACT_ATOMS: atom_id res chain seq x y z
N MET A 1 12.72 4.15 -4.41
CA MET A 1 12.43 4.28 -2.96
C MET A 1 12.96 3.07 -2.21
N LYS A 2 13.55 3.31 -1.07
CA LYS A 2 14.04 2.23 -0.23
C LYS A 2 13.04 1.97 0.89
N LEU A 3 12.58 0.73 0.98
CA LEU A 3 11.68 0.30 2.04
C LEU A 3 12.40 -0.69 2.93
N GLU A 4 12.27 -0.51 4.22
CA GLU A 4 12.68 -1.51 5.17
C GLU A 4 11.45 -2.32 5.58
N ILE A 5 11.47 -3.59 5.21
CA ILE A 5 10.39 -4.51 5.52
C ILE A 5 10.95 -5.50 6.53
N ASN A 6 10.19 -5.73 7.59
CA ASN A 6 10.63 -6.65 8.63
C ASN A 6 10.56 -8.10 8.16
N ASN A 7 10.92 -9.04 9.03
CA ASN A 7 11.04 -10.46 8.70
C ASN A 7 9.81 -11.05 8.05
N ALA A 8 8.64 -10.53 8.36
CA ALA A 8 7.40 -11.07 7.83
C ALA A 8 7.02 -10.43 6.49
N GLY A 9 7.81 -9.51 5.99
CA GLY A 9 7.46 -8.75 4.81
C GLY A 9 6.30 -7.81 5.02
N ALA A 10 5.98 -7.50 6.27
CA ALA A 10 4.87 -6.65 6.62
C ALA A 10 5.36 -5.28 7.09
N LEU A 11 4.67 -4.25 6.65
CA LEU A 11 4.93 -2.87 7.05
C LEU A 11 3.75 -2.37 7.85
N ARG A 12 4.00 -1.82 9.03
CA ARG A 12 2.94 -1.26 9.85
C ARG A 12 2.79 0.23 9.58
N LEU A 13 1.53 0.64 9.47
CA LEU A 13 1.17 2.03 9.28
C LEU A 13 0.26 2.45 10.42
N ALA A 14 0.59 3.55 11.06
CA ALA A 14 -0.29 4.15 12.04
C ALA A 14 -1.47 4.84 11.31
N ARG A 15 -2.57 4.99 12.01
CA ARG A 15 -3.73 5.69 11.49
C ARG A 15 -3.32 7.05 10.93
N GLY A 16 -3.73 7.35 9.71
CA GLY A 16 -3.43 8.59 9.01
C GLY A 16 -2.06 8.64 8.36
N GLN A 17 -1.22 7.66 8.59
CA GLN A 17 0.10 7.61 7.97
C GLN A 17 -0.03 7.22 6.50
N THR A 18 0.81 7.83 5.66
CA THR A 18 0.85 7.54 4.24
C THR A 18 2.21 6.96 3.87
N LEU A 19 2.19 5.84 3.17
CA LEU A 19 3.37 5.26 2.56
C LEU A 19 3.45 5.72 1.13
N LYS A 20 4.60 6.26 0.73
CA LYS A 20 4.85 6.66 -0.66
C LYS A 20 5.72 5.62 -1.34
N MET A 21 5.28 5.18 -2.51
CA MET A 21 6.01 4.22 -3.33
C MET A 21 6.26 4.84 -4.69
N LEU A 22 7.50 4.77 -5.17
CA LEU A 22 7.86 5.28 -6.49
C LEU A 22 8.16 4.11 -7.42
N ASP A 23 7.61 4.18 -8.64
CA ASP A 23 7.87 3.19 -9.70
C ASP A 23 7.62 1.77 -9.23
N ALA A 24 6.49 1.57 -8.57
CA ALA A 24 6.14 0.30 -7.97
C ALA A 24 5.28 -0.58 -8.89
N ALA A 25 5.14 -0.23 -10.16
CA ALA A 25 4.35 -1.02 -11.11
C ALA A 25 4.79 -2.48 -11.07
N GLY A 26 3.82 -3.38 -10.98
CA GLY A 26 4.08 -4.81 -10.86
C GLY A 26 4.16 -5.31 -9.43
N SER A 27 4.31 -4.42 -8.45
CA SER A 27 4.31 -4.81 -7.04
C SER A 27 2.88 -5.07 -6.57
N THR A 28 2.73 -6.00 -5.65
CA THR A 28 1.44 -6.33 -5.06
C THR A 28 1.39 -5.85 -3.62
N ILE A 29 0.33 -5.14 -3.27
CA ILE A 29 0.09 -4.64 -1.93
C ILE A 29 -1.07 -5.45 -1.35
N CYS A 30 -0.85 -6.09 -0.22
CA CYS A 30 -1.89 -6.86 0.47
C CYS A 30 -2.15 -6.25 1.83
N ALA A 31 -3.41 -5.99 2.15
CA ALA A 31 -3.79 -5.56 3.48
C ALA A 31 -3.85 -6.78 4.40
N ARG A 32 -3.12 -6.74 5.51
CA ARG A 32 -3.07 -7.83 6.49
C ARG A 32 -3.96 -7.52 7.67
N GLU A 33 -3.87 -6.29 8.17
CA GLU A 33 -4.70 -5.78 9.25
C GLU A 33 -5.11 -4.37 8.91
N GLY A 34 -6.31 -3.98 9.29
CA GLY A 34 -6.83 -2.65 9.04
C GLY A 34 -7.17 -2.43 7.58
N THR A 35 -7.69 -1.26 7.28
CA THR A 35 -8.10 -0.88 5.93
C THR A 35 -7.18 0.21 5.41
N VAL A 36 -6.74 0.08 4.17
CA VAL A 36 -5.87 1.06 3.53
C VAL A 36 -6.49 1.56 2.23
N TRP A 37 -6.12 2.75 1.86
CA TRP A 37 -6.57 3.43 0.66
C TRP A 37 -5.37 3.63 -0.25
N ILE A 38 -5.46 3.14 -1.47
CA ILE A 38 -4.38 3.21 -2.45
C ILE A 38 -4.78 4.16 -3.56
N THR A 39 -3.90 5.12 -3.86
CA THR A 39 -4.04 6.05 -4.97
C THR A 39 -2.81 5.95 -5.85
N GLU A 40 -2.98 5.87 -7.15
CA GLU A 40 -1.87 5.88 -8.11
C GLU A 40 -1.87 7.19 -8.88
N GLU A 41 -0.69 7.71 -9.15
CA GLU A 41 -0.52 8.87 -10.01
C GLU A 41 -1.12 8.62 -11.38
N ASN A 42 -1.84 9.60 -11.91
CA ASN A 42 -2.51 9.52 -13.21
C ASN A 42 -3.62 8.46 -13.27
N SER A 43 -4.10 8.01 -12.12
CA SER A 43 -5.25 7.13 -12.05
C SER A 43 -6.41 7.85 -11.38
N ARG A 44 -7.61 7.67 -11.94
CA ARG A 44 -8.81 8.25 -11.33
C ARG A 44 -9.48 7.30 -10.35
N LYS A 45 -8.96 6.09 -10.23
CA LYS A 45 -9.55 5.10 -9.35
C LYS A 45 -8.84 5.12 -8.01
N ASP A 46 -9.62 5.18 -6.96
CA ASP A 46 -9.15 4.96 -5.61
C ASP A 46 -9.48 3.53 -5.23
N VAL A 47 -8.52 2.85 -4.63
CA VAL A 47 -8.69 1.46 -4.25
C VAL A 47 -8.68 1.36 -2.73
N VAL A 48 -9.72 0.78 -2.16
CA VAL A 48 -9.81 0.53 -0.72
C VAL A 48 -9.61 -0.95 -0.50
N LEU A 49 -8.59 -1.32 0.27
CA LEU A 49 -8.31 -2.70 0.61
C LEU A 49 -8.70 -3.00 2.04
N SER A 50 -9.57 -3.97 2.20
CA SER A 50 -9.91 -4.55 3.50
C SER A 50 -8.93 -5.69 3.80
N PRO A 51 -8.82 -6.12 5.08
CA PRO A 51 -7.91 -7.21 5.42
C PRO A 51 -8.17 -8.46 4.58
N GLY A 52 -7.12 -9.03 4.04
CA GLY A 52 -7.17 -10.18 3.15
C GLY A 52 -7.21 -9.85 1.66
N ALA A 53 -7.43 -8.58 1.31
CA ALA A 53 -7.46 -8.16 -0.09
C ALA A 53 -6.09 -7.70 -0.55
N CYS A 54 -5.83 -7.87 -1.84
CA CYS A 54 -4.58 -7.45 -2.47
C CYS A 54 -4.85 -6.61 -3.70
N TYR A 55 -3.89 -5.75 -4.03
CA TYR A 55 -3.94 -4.92 -5.21
C TYR A 55 -2.57 -4.88 -5.88
N ARG A 56 -2.55 -5.11 -7.18
CA ARG A 56 -1.32 -5.00 -7.95
C ARG A 56 -1.22 -3.60 -8.53
N VAL A 57 -0.11 -2.92 -8.27
CA VAL A 57 0.14 -1.58 -8.79
C VAL A 57 0.31 -1.67 -10.30
N GLY A 58 -0.48 -0.91 -11.04
CA GLY A 58 -0.48 -0.96 -12.50
C GLY A 58 0.25 0.19 -13.17
N LYS A 59 0.52 1.26 -12.44
CA LYS A 59 1.12 2.46 -13.00
C LYS A 59 2.52 2.69 -12.45
N SER A 60 3.43 3.17 -13.31
CA SER A 60 4.68 3.73 -12.83
C SER A 60 4.40 5.12 -12.26
N GLY A 61 5.36 5.67 -11.51
CA GLY A 61 5.20 6.94 -10.85
C GLY A 61 4.87 6.76 -9.38
N LEU A 62 4.12 7.68 -8.82
CA LEU A 62 3.85 7.71 -7.39
C LEU A 62 2.61 6.90 -7.04
N THR A 63 2.74 6.01 -6.07
CA THR A 63 1.62 5.30 -5.45
C THR A 63 1.59 5.67 -3.97
N LEU A 64 0.41 6.03 -3.48
CA LEU A 64 0.21 6.36 -2.08
C LEU A 64 -0.64 5.28 -1.43
N VAL A 65 -0.22 4.84 -0.24
CA VAL A 65 -0.99 3.90 0.58
C VAL A 65 -1.26 4.60 1.90
N GLN A 66 -2.51 4.93 2.15
CA GLN A 66 -2.91 5.65 3.35
C GLN A 66 -3.70 4.75 4.28
N ALA A 67 -3.36 4.75 5.55
CA ALA A 67 -4.05 3.94 6.54
C ALA A 67 -5.23 4.70 7.14
N PHE A 68 -6.43 4.09 7.10
CA PHE A 68 -7.62 4.64 7.76
C PHE A 68 -7.62 4.39 9.26
N ALA A 69 -6.94 3.33 9.66
CA ALA A 69 -6.75 2.93 11.05
C ALA A 69 -5.36 2.32 11.13
N ASP A 70 -4.92 1.93 12.31
CA ASP A 70 -3.67 1.20 12.41
C ASP A 70 -3.75 -0.02 11.52
N ALA A 71 -2.81 -0.17 10.61
CA ALA A 71 -2.87 -1.15 9.56
C ALA A 71 -1.52 -1.85 9.38
N SER A 72 -1.57 -3.00 8.72
CA SER A 72 -0.38 -3.74 8.33
C SER A 72 -0.57 -4.18 6.88
N VAL A 73 0.43 -3.92 6.06
CA VAL A 73 0.41 -4.31 4.64
C VAL A 73 1.66 -5.11 4.32
N SER A 74 1.53 -6.03 3.39
CA SER A 74 2.68 -6.73 2.82
C SER A 74 2.89 -6.27 1.39
N LEU A 75 4.16 -6.23 0.97
CA LEU A 75 4.56 -5.79 -0.36
C LEU A 75 5.33 -6.91 -1.03
N ALA A 76 5.02 -7.18 -2.27
CA ALA A 76 5.71 -8.24 -3.01
C ALA A 76 6.03 -7.83 -4.45
#